data_eec07adcf9a3a34ae5bc7d1c2f9879d8
#
_entry.id   eec07adcf9a3a34ae5bc7d1c2f9879d8
#
_cell.length_a   1.000
_cell.length_b   1.000
_cell.length_c   1.000
_cell.angle_alpha   90.00
_cell.angle_beta   90.00
_cell.angle_gamma   90.00
#
_symmetry.space_group_name_H-M   'P 1'
#
loop_
_entity.id
_entity.type
_entity.pdbx_description
1 polymer ?
#
loop_
_entity_poly.entity_id
_entity_poly.type
_entity_poly.pdbx_seq_one_letter_code
_entity_poly.pdbx_strand_id
1 'polypeptide(L)'
;MSSKSLVFSHQREVVRELSQFFETVEVFTTELDSEPLPRNVKVSHIPWKANSPLSNVVTILKLIYPALIRNRTSVLFTHMTDVHAAILAPLTWLLKMRHILWYAHAKNSKYLIWSSFFVSKIVSSTVGSCNLGINKRKVLYINQGIDSKNFPYYAHSPEKLHKVLYYGRLDPSKNIHIFPDLVFELNRSSDSYLIDVFGRPANLESEKYFFDVVSSRTAKSQKASITFHNPITRALIPDTAKRYDIFLNLFSGSLDKTLIETTFMGMPVITWNGEYCSQFGTWSNSSVSETLDFIIKEFEFINSLKTTELNKEINKRLDLAIRNHSFEGWINRLVGVLKEGETS
;
A
#
# COMPACT_ATOMS: atom_id res chain seq x y z
N MET A 1 7.33 0.70 17.34
CA MET A 1 7.43 -0.06 16.07
C MET A 1 7.54 -1.52 16.41
N SER A 2 6.57 -2.32 16.04
CA SER A 2 6.56 -3.76 16.35
C SER A 2 6.69 -4.56 15.05
N SER A 3 7.62 -5.52 15.00
CA SER A 3 7.77 -6.46 13.88
C SER A 3 6.53 -7.36 13.73
N LYS A 4 5.75 -7.50 14.81
CA LYS A 4 4.50 -8.27 14.84
C LYS A 4 3.28 -7.47 14.35
N SER A 5 3.41 -6.17 14.09
CA SER A 5 2.33 -5.36 13.56
C SER A 5 2.08 -5.72 12.09
N LEU A 6 0.85 -6.14 11.76
CA LEU A 6 0.44 -6.45 10.39
C LEU A 6 0.49 -5.23 9.46
N VAL A 7 0.36 -4.02 10.01
CA VAL A 7 0.26 -2.77 9.24
C VAL A 7 1.58 -2.00 9.21
N PHE A 8 2.35 -2.01 10.30
CA PHE A 8 3.50 -1.13 10.51
C PHE A 8 4.85 -1.84 10.64
N SER A 9 4.92 -3.15 10.39
CA SER A 9 6.19 -3.91 10.46
C SER A 9 7.31 -3.32 9.60
N HIS A 10 6.95 -2.76 8.44
CA HIS A 10 7.92 -2.14 7.53
C HIS A 10 8.56 -0.84 8.08
N GLN A 11 8.00 -0.20 9.10
CA GLN A 11 8.57 1.04 9.64
C GLN A 11 9.95 0.85 10.25
N ARG A 12 10.25 -0.34 10.77
CA ARG A 12 11.59 -0.64 11.27
C ARG A 12 12.63 -0.62 10.16
N GLU A 13 12.30 -1.22 9.01
CA GLU A 13 13.18 -1.20 7.84
C GLU A 13 13.40 0.22 7.35
N VAL A 14 12.35 1.04 7.31
CA VAL A 14 12.49 2.47 6.98
C VAL A 14 13.46 3.17 7.93
N VAL A 15 13.36 2.96 9.25
CA VAL A 15 14.28 3.57 10.23
C VAL A 15 15.69 3.04 10.06
N ARG A 16 15.88 1.72 9.82
CA ARG A 16 17.17 1.09 9.60
C ARG A 16 17.86 1.68 8.36
N GLU A 17 17.12 1.81 7.26
CA GLU A 17 17.68 2.41 6.03
C GLU A 17 17.97 3.90 6.21
N LEU A 18 17.06 4.68 6.79
CA LEU A 18 17.31 6.10 7.06
C LEU A 18 18.52 6.31 7.94
N SER A 19 18.82 5.42 8.89
CA SER A 19 19.99 5.53 9.76
C SER A 19 21.33 5.48 9.03
N GLN A 20 21.34 4.98 7.79
CA GLN A 20 22.55 4.98 6.95
C GLN A 20 22.87 6.35 6.34
N PHE A 21 21.87 7.25 6.28
CA PHE A 21 21.96 8.54 5.62
C PHE A 21 22.06 9.73 6.60
N PHE A 22 21.82 9.49 7.90
CA PHE A 22 21.81 10.52 8.94
C PHE A 22 22.72 10.12 10.10
N GLU A 23 23.44 11.07 10.67
CA GLU A 23 24.33 10.85 11.82
C GLU A 23 23.59 10.30 13.04
N THR A 24 22.39 10.80 13.30
CA THR A 24 21.52 10.37 14.38
C THR A 24 20.07 10.35 13.92
N VAL A 25 19.36 9.30 14.27
CA VAL A 25 17.90 9.18 14.05
C VAL A 25 17.22 9.01 15.41
N GLU A 26 16.43 9.99 15.82
CA GLU A 26 15.64 9.93 17.06
C GLU A 26 14.20 9.55 16.71
N VAL A 27 13.73 8.43 17.22
CA VAL A 27 12.44 7.83 16.87
C VAL A 27 11.50 7.88 18.06
N PHE A 28 10.31 8.43 17.85
CA PHE A 28 9.21 8.43 18.82
C PHE A 28 8.10 7.51 18.32
N THR A 29 7.72 6.51 19.13
CA THR A 29 6.75 5.48 18.71
C THR A 29 5.84 5.04 19.85
N THR A 30 4.61 4.68 19.51
CA THR A 30 3.63 4.13 20.48
C THR A 30 3.80 2.63 20.72
N GLU A 31 4.58 1.95 19.87
CA GLU A 31 4.85 0.51 19.98
C GLU A 31 6.36 0.25 19.93
N LEU A 32 6.86 -0.54 20.86
CA LEU A 32 8.25 -1.01 20.91
C LEU A 32 8.29 -2.53 20.83
N ASP A 33 9.35 -3.05 20.21
CA ASP A 33 9.78 -4.44 20.39
C ASP A 33 11.26 -4.50 20.75
N SER A 34 11.73 -5.70 21.11
CA SER A 34 13.07 -5.95 21.62
C SER A 34 14.16 -6.13 20.55
N GLU A 35 13.81 -6.09 19.26
CA GLU A 35 14.81 -6.28 18.23
C GLU A 35 15.80 -5.09 18.17
N PRO A 36 17.10 -5.33 17.99
CA PRO A 36 18.10 -4.28 17.95
C PRO A 36 17.95 -3.38 16.72
N LEU A 37 18.23 -2.11 16.91
CA LEU A 37 18.36 -1.09 15.85
C LEU A 37 19.82 -0.64 15.74
N PRO A 38 20.22 0.04 14.66
CA PRO A 38 21.55 0.61 14.51
C PRO A 38 21.95 1.53 15.68
N ARG A 39 23.24 1.61 15.99
CA ARG A 39 23.76 2.34 17.17
C ARG A 39 23.42 3.84 17.17
N ASN A 40 23.25 4.43 15.99
CA ASN A 40 22.89 5.85 15.83
C ASN A 40 21.35 6.09 15.89
N VAL A 41 20.55 5.06 16.17
CA VAL A 41 19.10 5.18 16.34
C VAL A 41 18.76 5.20 17.83
N LYS A 42 18.10 6.27 18.27
CA LYS A 42 17.57 6.39 19.64
C LYS A 42 16.04 6.25 19.57
N VAL A 43 15.47 5.37 20.39
CA VAL A 43 14.01 5.13 20.38
C VAL A 43 13.41 5.53 21.71
N SER A 44 12.34 6.32 21.66
CA SER A 44 11.55 6.76 22.80
C SER A 44 10.11 6.29 22.65
N HIS A 45 9.59 5.66 23.70
CA HIS A 45 8.20 5.22 23.75
C HIS A 45 7.25 6.37 24.09
N ILE A 46 6.18 6.53 23.32
CA ILE A 46 5.07 7.43 23.61
C ILE A 46 3.92 6.59 24.20
N PRO A 47 3.60 6.71 25.48
CA PRO A 47 2.46 6.02 26.10
C PRO A 47 1.16 6.62 25.55
N TRP A 48 0.50 5.88 24.67
CA TRP A 48 -0.75 6.30 24.03
C TRP A 48 -1.96 5.73 24.78
N LYS A 49 -2.94 6.61 25.11
CA LYS A 49 -4.19 6.23 25.78
C LYS A 49 -5.37 6.39 24.81
N ALA A 50 -6.07 5.29 24.49
CA ALA A 50 -7.11 5.25 23.47
C ALA A 50 -8.20 6.32 23.62
N ASN A 51 -8.66 6.61 24.84
CA ASN A 51 -9.80 7.49 25.10
C ASN A 51 -9.42 8.79 25.84
N SER A 52 -8.18 9.26 25.67
CA SER A 52 -7.68 10.44 26.41
C SER A 52 -6.94 11.42 25.49
N PRO A 53 -7.65 12.10 24.56
CA PRO A 53 -6.98 12.94 23.55
C PRO A 53 -6.14 14.05 24.16
N LEU A 54 -6.61 14.75 25.19
CA LEU A 54 -5.85 15.81 25.87
C LEU A 54 -4.59 15.27 26.56
N SER A 55 -4.68 14.12 27.24
CA SER A 55 -3.52 13.45 27.83
C SER A 55 -2.48 13.08 26.78
N ASN A 56 -2.92 12.59 25.61
CA ASN A 56 -2.03 12.26 24.51
C ASN A 56 -1.32 13.50 23.94
N VAL A 57 -2.03 14.62 23.77
CA VAL A 57 -1.41 15.88 23.35
C VAL A 57 -0.33 16.32 24.35
N VAL A 58 -0.65 16.33 25.64
CA VAL A 58 0.33 16.70 26.69
C VAL A 58 1.53 15.76 26.68
N THR A 59 1.31 14.45 26.51
CA THR A 59 2.38 13.46 26.44
C THR A 59 3.29 13.68 25.25
N ILE A 60 2.73 13.90 24.06
CA ILE A 60 3.49 14.22 22.84
C ILE A 60 4.33 15.47 23.05
N LEU A 61 3.73 16.54 23.57
CA LEU A 61 4.43 17.78 23.82
C LEU A 61 5.56 17.61 24.84
N LYS A 62 5.32 16.96 25.96
CA LYS A 62 6.34 16.72 26.99
C LYS A 62 7.53 15.89 26.48
N LEU A 63 7.30 14.91 25.62
CA LEU A 63 8.36 14.01 25.15
C LEU A 63 9.08 14.56 23.91
N ILE A 64 8.36 15.12 22.97
CA ILE A 64 8.93 15.51 21.67
C ILE A 64 9.42 16.95 21.67
N TYR A 65 8.74 17.89 22.36
CA TYR A 65 9.13 19.29 22.35
C TYR A 65 10.58 19.56 22.81
N PRO A 66 11.10 18.93 23.90
CA PRO A 66 12.51 19.09 24.26
C PRO A 66 13.47 18.58 23.17
N ALA A 67 13.12 17.52 22.47
CA ALA A 67 13.92 17.01 21.35
C ALA A 67 13.91 17.99 20.16
N LEU A 68 12.76 18.61 19.85
CA LEU A 68 12.69 19.64 18.79
C LEU A 68 13.58 20.86 19.13
N ILE A 69 13.59 21.30 20.39
CA ILE A 69 14.44 22.41 20.81
C ILE A 69 15.94 22.08 20.67
N ARG A 70 16.34 20.86 21.10
CA ARG A 70 17.75 20.43 20.99
C ARG A 70 18.20 20.29 19.54
N ASN A 71 17.30 19.88 18.66
CA ASN A 71 17.60 19.50 17.27
C ASN A 71 16.97 20.47 16.26
N ARG A 72 17.02 21.79 16.54
CA ARG A 72 16.32 22.82 15.71
C ARG A 72 16.75 22.86 14.25
N THR A 73 17.97 22.42 13.95
CA THR A 73 18.52 22.34 12.58
C THR A 73 18.16 21.06 11.86
N SER A 74 17.55 20.07 12.55
CA SER A 74 17.18 18.78 12.00
C SER A 74 15.83 18.84 11.27
N VAL A 75 15.50 17.77 10.56
CA VAL A 75 14.19 17.56 9.93
C VAL A 75 13.31 16.69 10.81
N LEU A 76 12.06 17.10 11.03
CA LEU A 76 11.04 16.24 11.63
C LEU A 76 10.32 15.47 10.51
N PHE A 77 10.27 14.15 10.63
CA PHE A 77 9.52 13.28 9.73
C PHE A 77 8.40 12.56 10.49
N THR A 78 7.14 12.82 10.14
CA THR A 78 5.98 12.10 10.67
C THR A 78 5.49 11.09 9.63
N HIS A 79 5.47 9.81 10.01
CA HIS A 79 5.14 8.71 9.09
C HIS A 79 3.77 8.12 9.42
N MET A 80 2.77 8.33 8.54
CA MET A 80 1.40 7.81 8.65
C MET A 80 0.65 8.22 9.94
N THR A 81 1.07 9.30 10.58
CA THR A 81 0.55 9.77 11.87
C THR A 81 0.09 11.23 11.77
N ASP A 82 -0.99 11.46 11.03
CA ASP A 82 -1.55 12.79 10.79
C ASP A 82 -1.99 13.51 12.06
N VAL A 83 -2.46 12.76 13.10
CA VAL A 83 -2.78 13.34 14.42
C VAL A 83 -1.53 13.92 15.08
N HIS A 84 -0.41 13.19 15.06
CA HIS A 84 0.86 13.69 15.61
C HIS A 84 1.37 14.89 14.80
N ALA A 85 1.26 14.80 13.47
CA ALA A 85 1.59 15.92 12.60
C ALA A 85 0.75 17.17 12.93
N ALA A 86 -0.55 17.01 13.17
CA ALA A 86 -1.44 18.12 13.52
C ALA A 86 -1.04 18.84 14.83
N ILE A 87 -0.50 18.10 15.79
CA ILE A 87 -0.01 18.64 17.05
C ILE A 87 1.34 19.33 16.88
N LEU A 88 2.25 18.71 16.15
CA LEU A 88 3.65 19.15 16.05
C LEU A 88 3.89 20.20 14.96
N ALA A 89 3.06 20.22 13.90
CA ALA A 89 3.30 21.09 12.76
C ALA A 89 3.29 22.60 13.10
N PRO A 90 2.38 23.14 13.95
CA PRO A 90 2.46 24.53 14.38
C PRO A 90 3.75 24.85 15.15
N LEU A 91 4.23 23.92 15.98
CA LEU A 91 5.47 24.09 16.76
C LEU A 91 6.71 24.11 15.86
N THR A 92 6.82 23.15 14.93
CA THR A 92 7.93 23.12 13.99
C THR A 92 7.96 24.33 13.08
N TRP A 93 6.78 24.85 12.70
CA TRP A 93 6.65 26.10 11.95
C TRP A 93 7.16 27.32 12.75
N LEU A 94 6.76 27.44 14.02
CA LEU A 94 7.25 28.48 14.92
C LEU A 94 8.77 28.41 15.15
N LEU A 95 9.30 27.17 15.25
CA LEU A 95 10.73 26.92 15.42
C LEU A 95 11.52 27.07 14.12
N LYS A 96 10.86 27.32 13.00
CA LYS A 96 11.43 27.34 11.64
C LYS A 96 12.12 26.00 11.26
N MET A 97 11.67 24.90 11.84
CA MET A 97 12.15 23.57 11.53
C MET A 97 11.45 23.01 10.29
N ARG A 98 12.18 22.22 9.52
CA ARG A 98 11.55 21.48 8.42
C ARG A 98 10.73 20.33 8.98
N HIS A 99 9.49 20.24 8.56
CA HIS A 99 8.58 19.16 8.94
C HIS A 99 8.03 18.51 7.68
N ILE A 100 8.34 17.24 7.48
CA ILE A 100 7.89 16.43 6.36
C ILE A 100 6.86 15.42 6.89
N LEU A 101 5.70 15.36 6.25
CA LEU A 101 4.63 14.42 6.60
C LEU A 101 4.48 13.36 5.49
N TRP A 102 4.65 12.08 5.83
CA TRP A 102 4.21 10.98 4.96
C TRP A 102 2.74 10.67 5.22
N TYR A 103 1.92 10.78 4.17
CA TYR A 103 0.50 10.46 4.22
C TYR A 103 0.10 9.68 2.97
N ALA A 104 -0.51 8.49 3.13
CA ALA A 104 -0.89 7.61 2.02
C ALA A 104 -2.28 6.98 2.28
N HIS A 105 -3.31 7.84 2.29
CA HIS A 105 -4.71 7.44 2.38
C HIS A 105 -5.55 8.23 1.38
N ALA A 106 -6.49 7.56 0.70
CA ALA A 106 -7.39 8.21 -0.26
C ALA A 106 -8.28 9.29 0.37
N LYS A 107 -8.67 9.10 1.64
CA LYS A 107 -9.53 10.07 2.36
C LYS A 107 -8.67 11.09 3.10
N ASN A 108 -8.82 12.36 2.78
CA ASN A 108 -8.17 13.45 3.49
C ASN A 108 -8.81 13.62 4.88
N SER A 109 -8.01 13.45 5.93
CA SER A 109 -8.45 13.70 7.29
C SER A 109 -8.43 15.20 7.60
N LYS A 110 -9.22 15.62 8.61
CA LYS A 110 -9.16 16.99 9.13
C LYS A 110 -7.78 17.36 9.69
N TYR A 111 -7.05 16.37 10.21
CA TYR A 111 -5.70 16.55 10.75
C TYR A 111 -4.68 16.77 9.64
N LEU A 112 -4.80 16.07 8.51
CA LEU A 112 -3.98 16.30 7.33
C LEU A 112 -4.20 17.73 6.78
N ILE A 113 -5.47 18.14 6.63
CA ILE A 113 -5.82 19.48 6.13
C ILE A 113 -5.20 20.55 7.04
N TRP A 114 -5.37 20.42 8.36
CA TRP A 114 -4.77 21.33 9.33
C TRP A 114 -3.24 21.35 9.25
N SER A 115 -2.59 20.17 9.26
CA SER A 115 -1.14 20.06 9.19
C SER A 115 -0.58 20.70 7.92
N SER A 116 -1.31 20.63 6.80
CA SER A 116 -0.86 21.11 5.49
C SER A 116 -0.51 22.60 5.47
N PHE A 117 -1.08 23.39 6.37
CA PHE A 117 -0.75 24.83 6.48
C PHE A 117 0.66 25.06 7.04
N PHE A 118 1.14 24.17 7.92
CA PHE A 118 2.35 24.38 8.71
C PHE A 118 3.53 23.51 8.26
N VAL A 119 3.29 22.30 7.77
CA VAL A 119 4.38 21.41 7.30
C VAL A 119 5.08 21.98 6.07
N SER A 120 6.36 21.68 5.94
CA SER A 120 7.17 22.09 4.79
C SER A 120 6.77 21.34 3.51
N LYS A 121 6.62 20.03 3.60
CA LYS A 121 6.20 19.16 2.50
C LYS A 121 5.31 18.02 3.02
N ILE A 122 4.46 17.51 2.14
CA ILE A 122 3.71 16.28 2.35
C ILE A 122 4.19 15.30 1.28
N VAL A 123 4.60 14.13 1.70
CA VAL A 123 5.05 13.07 0.81
C VAL A 123 4.00 11.98 0.77
N SER A 124 3.65 11.51 -0.42
CA SER A 124 2.64 10.47 -0.59
C SER A 124 3.08 9.45 -1.65
N SER A 125 2.38 8.31 -1.70
CA SER A 125 2.69 7.30 -2.70
C SER A 125 2.22 7.72 -4.09
N THR A 126 0.97 8.10 -4.24
CA THR A 126 0.34 8.41 -5.53
C THR A 126 -0.68 9.52 -5.38
N VAL A 127 -1.18 10.04 -6.49
CA VAL A 127 -2.19 11.12 -6.50
C VAL A 127 -3.46 10.72 -5.74
N GLY A 128 -3.94 9.50 -5.92
CA GLY A 128 -5.12 8.99 -5.22
C GLY A 128 -4.90 8.73 -3.73
N SER A 129 -3.64 8.67 -3.28
CA SER A 129 -3.30 8.50 -1.86
C SER A 129 -3.27 9.81 -1.07
N CYS A 130 -3.18 10.95 -1.72
CA CYS A 130 -3.24 12.27 -1.08
C CYS A 130 -3.60 13.33 -2.12
N ASN A 131 -4.88 13.60 -2.27
CA ASN A 131 -5.35 14.65 -3.19
C ASN A 131 -5.88 15.86 -2.39
N LEU A 132 -4.97 16.72 -1.93
CA LEU A 132 -5.32 17.97 -1.27
C LEU A 132 -5.70 19.04 -2.29
N GLY A 133 -6.91 19.58 -2.21
CA GLY A 133 -7.33 20.75 -2.97
C GLY A 133 -6.55 22.00 -2.54
N ILE A 134 -6.42 22.20 -1.22
CA ILE A 134 -5.64 23.25 -0.59
C ILE A 134 -4.19 22.77 -0.39
N ASN A 135 -3.22 23.66 -0.61
CA ASN A 135 -1.79 23.35 -0.43
C ASN A 135 -1.25 22.19 -1.33
N LYS A 136 -1.89 21.91 -2.46
CA LYS A 136 -1.47 20.89 -3.42
C LYS A 136 0.02 20.98 -3.79
N ARG A 137 0.58 22.19 -3.87
CA ARG A 137 2.00 22.43 -4.21
C ARG A 137 2.98 21.86 -3.17
N LYS A 138 2.53 21.55 -1.95
CA LYS A 138 3.37 20.93 -0.92
C LYS A 138 3.40 19.41 -1.04
N VAL A 139 2.53 18.79 -1.86
CA VAL A 139 2.44 17.35 -2.00
C VAL A 139 3.42 16.85 -3.06
N LEU A 140 4.27 15.91 -2.67
CA LEU A 140 5.20 15.20 -3.54
C LEU A 140 4.84 13.72 -3.58
N TYR A 141 4.77 13.16 -4.77
CA TYR A 141 4.48 11.74 -4.98
C TYR A 141 5.77 11.00 -5.27
N ILE A 142 6.13 10.04 -4.41
CA ILE A 142 7.37 9.27 -4.51
C ILE A 142 7.13 7.76 -4.70
N ASN A 143 5.94 7.40 -5.12
CA ASN A 143 5.49 6.02 -5.34
C ASN A 143 5.44 5.17 -4.05
N GLN A 144 5.19 3.86 -4.19
CA GLN A 144 5.22 2.89 -3.09
C GLN A 144 6.67 2.44 -2.83
N GLY A 145 6.97 2.05 -1.60
CA GLY A 145 8.22 1.39 -1.24
C GLY A 145 7.93 -0.06 -0.87
N ILE A 146 8.26 -1.00 -1.74
CA ILE A 146 8.04 -2.43 -1.53
C ILE A 146 9.36 -3.16 -1.64
N ASP A 147 9.71 -3.92 -0.60
CA ASP A 147 10.90 -4.74 -0.61
C ASP A 147 10.67 -5.99 -1.49
N SER A 148 11.27 -5.96 -2.67
CA SER A 148 11.17 -7.04 -3.66
C SER A 148 11.78 -8.37 -3.17
N LYS A 149 12.67 -8.36 -2.16
CA LYS A 149 13.23 -9.57 -1.55
C LYS A 149 12.15 -10.42 -0.88
N ASN A 150 11.08 -9.77 -0.41
CA ASN A 150 9.92 -10.45 0.17
C ASN A 150 8.94 -10.98 -0.90
N PHE A 151 9.12 -10.62 -2.17
CA PHE A 151 8.26 -10.98 -3.30
C PHE A 151 9.12 -11.38 -4.50
N PRO A 152 9.87 -12.49 -4.39
CA PRO A 152 10.80 -12.92 -5.43
C PRO A 152 10.06 -13.28 -6.72
N TYR A 153 10.65 -12.88 -7.83
CA TYR A 153 10.17 -13.26 -9.16
C TYR A 153 10.18 -14.77 -9.34
N TYR A 154 9.16 -15.30 -9.98
CA TYR A 154 9.11 -16.67 -10.48
C TYR A 154 8.49 -16.69 -11.88
N ALA A 155 9.07 -17.50 -12.76
CA ALA A 155 8.58 -17.61 -14.13
C ALA A 155 7.21 -18.29 -14.16
N HIS A 156 6.22 -17.61 -14.72
CA HIS A 156 4.95 -18.24 -15.06
C HIS A 156 5.05 -18.88 -16.44
N SER A 157 4.69 -20.15 -16.53
CA SER A 157 4.62 -20.87 -17.82
C SER A 157 3.35 -21.72 -17.90
N PRO A 158 2.18 -21.15 -17.59
CA PRO A 158 0.94 -21.92 -17.68
C PRO A 158 0.57 -22.13 -19.16
N GLU A 159 0.12 -23.34 -19.51
CA GLU A 159 -0.50 -23.59 -20.82
C GLU A 159 -1.81 -22.82 -20.95
N LYS A 160 -2.51 -22.63 -19.83
CA LYS A 160 -3.73 -21.84 -19.70
C LYS A 160 -3.79 -21.14 -18.35
N LEU A 161 -4.32 -19.92 -18.33
CA LEU A 161 -4.42 -19.07 -17.15
C LEU A 161 -5.81 -19.20 -16.52
N HIS A 162 -5.99 -20.12 -15.58
CA HIS A 162 -7.30 -20.45 -15.00
C HIS A 162 -7.41 -20.21 -13.50
N LYS A 163 -6.30 -20.29 -12.76
CA LYS A 163 -6.29 -20.17 -11.31
C LYS A 163 -6.08 -18.72 -10.91
N VAL A 164 -7.09 -18.13 -10.36
CA VAL A 164 -7.12 -16.70 -9.99
C VAL A 164 -6.94 -16.56 -8.49
N LEU A 165 -5.98 -15.72 -8.09
CA LEU A 165 -5.70 -15.37 -6.71
C LEU A 165 -6.25 -13.99 -6.40
N TYR A 166 -6.89 -13.85 -5.24
CA TYR A 166 -7.05 -12.58 -4.55
C TYR A 166 -6.53 -12.73 -3.11
N TYR A 167 -5.80 -11.75 -2.62
CA TYR A 167 -5.50 -11.62 -1.19
C TYR A 167 -5.63 -10.17 -0.74
N GLY A 168 -6.25 -9.97 0.43
CA GLY A 168 -6.47 -8.65 0.98
C GLY A 168 -7.65 -8.58 1.93
N ARG A 169 -8.05 -7.37 2.31
CA ARG A 169 -9.24 -7.15 3.13
C ARG A 169 -10.50 -7.40 2.32
N LEU A 170 -11.52 -7.96 2.97
CA LEU A 170 -12.85 -8.18 2.38
C LEU A 170 -13.78 -7.02 2.75
N ASP A 171 -13.52 -5.84 2.23
CA ASP A 171 -14.34 -4.66 2.44
C ASP A 171 -15.02 -4.17 1.14
N PRO A 172 -16.08 -3.35 1.24
CA PRO A 172 -16.85 -2.89 0.06
C PRO A 172 -15.99 -2.27 -1.03
N SER A 173 -14.93 -1.54 -0.66
CA SER A 173 -14.04 -0.87 -1.62
C SER A 173 -13.24 -1.82 -2.52
N LYS A 174 -13.15 -3.09 -2.15
CA LYS A 174 -12.45 -4.15 -2.91
C LYS A 174 -13.32 -4.82 -3.96
N ASN A 175 -14.61 -4.49 -3.99
CA ASN A 175 -15.57 -4.99 -4.99
C ASN A 175 -15.65 -6.53 -5.10
N ILE A 176 -15.41 -7.25 -3.99
CA ILE A 176 -15.41 -8.72 -3.95
C ILE A 176 -16.78 -9.30 -4.38
N HIS A 177 -17.85 -8.55 -4.20
CA HIS A 177 -19.20 -8.95 -4.60
C HIS A 177 -19.37 -9.14 -6.12
N ILE A 178 -18.42 -8.69 -6.92
CA ILE A 178 -18.41 -8.86 -8.38
C ILE A 178 -17.83 -10.23 -8.78
N PHE A 179 -17.00 -10.84 -7.94
CA PHE A 179 -16.31 -12.09 -8.27
C PHE A 179 -17.25 -13.24 -8.63
N PRO A 180 -18.40 -13.45 -7.97
CA PRO A 180 -19.36 -14.49 -8.39
C PRO A 180 -19.89 -14.29 -9.81
N ASP A 181 -20.23 -13.06 -10.18
CA ASP A 181 -20.72 -12.74 -11.51
C ASP A 181 -19.61 -12.90 -12.56
N LEU A 182 -18.37 -12.48 -12.21
CA LEU A 182 -17.21 -12.64 -13.08
C LEU A 182 -16.92 -14.12 -13.38
N VAL A 183 -16.83 -14.97 -12.35
CA VAL A 183 -16.59 -16.40 -12.55
C VAL A 183 -17.71 -17.06 -13.34
N PHE A 184 -18.96 -16.69 -13.10
CA PHE A 184 -20.07 -17.19 -13.86
C PHE A 184 -19.92 -16.87 -15.36
N GLU A 185 -19.59 -15.62 -15.72
CA GLU A 185 -19.39 -15.23 -17.12
C GLU A 185 -18.16 -15.89 -17.75
N LEU A 186 -17.04 -15.93 -17.04
CA LEU A 186 -15.82 -16.60 -17.54
C LEU A 186 -16.05 -18.11 -17.79
N ASN A 187 -16.86 -18.77 -16.96
CA ASN A 187 -17.15 -20.20 -17.11
C ASN A 187 -18.30 -20.50 -18.09
N ARG A 188 -18.85 -19.52 -18.76
CA ARG A 188 -19.75 -19.73 -19.92
C ARG A 188 -19.00 -20.22 -21.13
N SER A 189 -17.73 -19.85 -21.29
CA SER A 189 -16.79 -20.46 -22.23
C SER A 189 -16.35 -21.84 -21.70
N SER A 190 -15.72 -22.64 -22.53
CA SER A 190 -15.31 -24.02 -22.21
C SER A 190 -14.25 -24.14 -21.10
N ASP A 191 -13.75 -23.03 -20.58
CA ASP A 191 -12.65 -22.98 -19.61
C ASP A 191 -13.19 -22.87 -18.18
N SER A 192 -12.63 -23.64 -17.24
CA SER A 192 -13.02 -23.67 -15.84
C SER A 192 -12.11 -22.77 -15.01
N TYR A 193 -12.51 -21.53 -14.74
CA TYR A 193 -11.81 -20.65 -13.85
C TYR A 193 -12.10 -20.97 -12.38
N LEU A 194 -11.07 -20.89 -11.55
CA LEU A 194 -11.13 -21.02 -10.09
C LEU A 194 -10.63 -19.72 -9.46
N ILE A 195 -11.40 -19.15 -8.55
CA ILE A 195 -10.97 -17.97 -7.78
C ILE A 195 -10.83 -18.36 -6.32
N ASP A 196 -9.61 -18.23 -5.79
CA ASP A 196 -9.35 -18.35 -4.37
C ASP A 196 -9.13 -16.97 -3.73
N VAL A 197 -9.92 -16.68 -2.71
CA VAL A 197 -9.98 -15.40 -2.02
C VAL A 197 -9.45 -15.55 -0.61
N PHE A 198 -8.26 -15.00 -0.34
CA PHE A 198 -7.63 -15.04 0.97
C PHE A 198 -7.81 -13.70 1.68
N GLY A 199 -8.61 -13.69 2.73
CA GLY A 199 -8.86 -12.46 3.46
C GLY A 199 -9.86 -12.58 4.59
N ARG A 200 -10.09 -11.46 5.26
CA ARG A 200 -11.16 -11.33 6.25
C ARG A 200 -11.71 -9.91 6.24
N PRO A 201 -12.94 -9.72 6.67
CA PRO A 201 -13.47 -8.39 6.99
C PRO A 201 -12.59 -7.67 8.01
N ALA A 202 -12.49 -6.35 7.86
CA ALA A 202 -11.64 -5.52 8.73
C ALA A 202 -12.41 -4.96 9.95
N ASN A 203 -13.74 -4.86 9.84
CA ASN A 203 -14.63 -4.27 10.86
C ASN A 203 -16.06 -4.79 10.65
N LEU A 204 -16.97 -4.40 11.53
CA LEU A 204 -18.39 -4.84 11.51
C LEU A 204 -19.12 -4.47 10.19
N GLU A 205 -18.82 -3.32 9.59
CA GLU A 205 -19.39 -2.93 8.30
C GLU A 205 -18.97 -3.89 7.19
N SER A 206 -17.68 -4.24 7.16
CA SER A 206 -17.11 -5.20 6.21
C SER A 206 -17.64 -6.61 6.45
N GLU A 207 -17.89 -7.01 7.70
CA GLU A 207 -18.53 -8.29 8.04
C GLU A 207 -19.95 -8.36 7.49
N LYS A 208 -20.75 -7.32 7.74
CA LYS A 208 -22.11 -7.22 7.20
C LYS A 208 -22.10 -7.29 5.67
N TYR A 209 -21.23 -6.51 5.01
CA TYR A 209 -21.07 -6.57 3.56
C TYR A 209 -20.73 -7.98 3.07
N PHE A 210 -19.80 -8.66 3.73
CA PHE A 210 -19.41 -10.00 3.33
C PHE A 210 -20.57 -10.99 3.44
N PHE A 211 -21.28 -11.01 4.56
CA PHE A 211 -22.39 -11.94 4.77
C PHE A 211 -23.63 -11.61 3.93
N ASP A 212 -24.04 -10.34 3.89
CA ASP A 212 -25.29 -9.94 3.24
C ASP A 212 -25.18 -9.89 1.71
N VAL A 213 -24.03 -9.53 1.19
CA VAL A 213 -23.84 -9.28 -0.25
C VAL A 213 -22.99 -10.38 -0.91
N VAL A 214 -21.78 -10.63 -0.42
CA VAL A 214 -20.82 -11.54 -1.08
C VAL A 214 -21.31 -13.00 -0.96
N SER A 215 -21.56 -13.48 0.27
CA SER A 215 -21.98 -14.88 0.49
C SER A 215 -23.30 -15.20 -0.18
N SER A 216 -24.25 -14.26 -0.18
CA SER A 216 -25.56 -14.48 -0.82
C SER A 216 -25.46 -14.59 -2.34
N ARG A 217 -24.57 -13.85 -2.98
CA ARG A 217 -24.30 -13.94 -4.43
C ARG A 217 -23.57 -15.23 -4.78
N THR A 218 -22.58 -15.60 -3.99
CA THR A 218 -21.82 -16.86 -4.18
C THR A 218 -22.75 -18.09 -4.10
N ALA A 219 -23.68 -18.10 -3.14
CA ALA A 219 -24.64 -19.21 -3.00
C ALA A 219 -25.62 -19.32 -4.19
N LYS A 220 -25.94 -18.23 -4.88
CA LYS A 220 -26.80 -18.22 -6.08
C LYS A 220 -26.08 -18.71 -7.34
N SER A 221 -24.76 -18.64 -7.36
CA SER A 221 -23.94 -18.99 -8.51
C SER A 221 -23.59 -20.49 -8.47
N GLN A 222 -24.50 -21.36 -8.88
CA GLN A 222 -24.36 -22.85 -8.81
C GLN A 222 -23.17 -23.45 -9.56
N LYS A 223 -22.44 -22.68 -10.37
CA LYS A 223 -21.25 -23.12 -11.14
C LYS A 223 -19.97 -22.31 -10.80
N ALA A 224 -20.05 -21.38 -9.88
CA ALA A 224 -18.90 -20.55 -9.58
C ALA A 224 -17.92 -21.28 -8.66
N SER A 225 -16.72 -21.48 -9.15
CA SER A 225 -15.62 -22.04 -8.36
C SER A 225 -14.90 -20.92 -7.61
N ILE A 226 -15.53 -20.39 -6.56
CA ILE A 226 -14.94 -19.42 -5.65
C ILE A 226 -14.80 -20.04 -4.29
N THR A 227 -13.59 -19.98 -3.74
CA THR A 227 -13.31 -20.46 -2.38
C THR A 227 -12.76 -19.31 -1.52
N PHE A 228 -13.36 -19.12 -0.34
CA PHE A 228 -12.90 -18.16 0.64
C PHE A 228 -12.03 -18.84 1.69
N HIS A 229 -10.85 -18.28 1.92
CA HIS A 229 -9.85 -18.79 2.84
C HIS A 229 -9.51 -17.75 3.92
N ASN A 230 -8.92 -18.22 5.01
CA ASN A 230 -8.32 -17.35 6.02
C ASN A 230 -7.21 -16.47 5.41
N PRO A 231 -6.92 -15.29 6.01
CA PRO A 231 -5.84 -14.42 5.54
C PRO A 231 -4.49 -15.15 5.50
N ILE A 232 -3.73 -14.90 4.45
CA ILE A 232 -2.34 -15.36 4.31
C ILE A 232 -1.43 -14.41 5.09
N THR A 233 -0.48 -14.94 5.84
CA THR A 233 0.60 -14.12 6.41
C THR A 233 1.52 -13.63 5.30
N ARG A 234 2.10 -12.45 5.46
CA ARG A 234 2.95 -11.82 4.43
C ARG A 234 4.08 -12.74 3.94
N ALA A 235 4.70 -13.50 4.85
CA ALA A 235 5.78 -14.42 4.52
C ALA A 235 5.33 -15.60 3.62
N LEU A 236 4.06 -15.99 3.66
CA LEU A 236 3.52 -17.10 2.87
C LEU A 236 2.93 -16.66 1.52
N ILE A 237 2.82 -15.36 1.27
CA ILE A 237 2.26 -14.85 0.00
C ILE A 237 3.01 -15.40 -1.21
N PRO A 238 4.37 -15.37 -1.27
CA PRO A 238 5.08 -15.86 -2.46
C PRO A 238 4.83 -17.34 -2.76
N ASP A 239 4.88 -18.19 -1.74
CA ASP A 239 4.67 -19.62 -1.92
C ASP A 239 3.21 -19.96 -2.24
N THR A 240 2.28 -19.16 -1.76
CA THR A 240 0.87 -19.28 -2.13
C THR A 240 0.68 -18.84 -3.58
N ALA A 241 1.22 -17.71 -3.96
CA ALA A 241 1.07 -17.10 -5.29
C ALA A 241 1.58 -18.02 -6.43
N LYS A 242 2.65 -18.79 -6.19
CA LYS A 242 3.18 -19.79 -7.16
C LYS A 242 2.17 -20.82 -7.64
N ARG A 243 1.06 -21.01 -6.93
CA ARG A 243 0.02 -21.99 -7.27
C ARG A 243 -1.08 -21.42 -8.15
N TYR A 244 -1.01 -20.12 -8.48
CA TYR A 244 -2.01 -19.38 -9.24
C TYR A 244 -1.38 -18.75 -10.48
N ASP A 245 -2.24 -18.46 -11.44
CA ASP A 245 -1.83 -17.96 -12.75
C ASP A 245 -2.04 -16.45 -12.88
N ILE A 246 -3.07 -15.89 -12.24
CA ILE A 246 -3.50 -14.51 -12.35
C ILE A 246 -3.81 -13.95 -10.96
N PHE A 247 -3.45 -12.71 -10.72
CA PHE A 247 -3.92 -11.93 -9.58
C PHE A 247 -5.04 -10.99 -10.00
N LEU A 248 -6.17 -11.07 -9.33
CA LEU A 248 -7.33 -10.21 -9.55
C LEU A 248 -7.49 -9.23 -8.39
N ASN A 249 -7.56 -7.92 -8.69
CA ASN A 249 -7.85 -6.91 -7.68
C ASN A 249 -8.73 -5.81 -8.28
N LEU A 250 -9.95 -5.68 -7.80
CA LEU A 250 -10.96 -4.73 -8.29
C LEU A 250 -11.10 -3.48 -7.39
N PHE A 251 -10.03 -3.07 -6.72
CA PHE A 251 -10.04 -1.87 -5.91
C PHE A 251 -9.98 -0.60 -6.76
N SER A 252 -10.98 0.27 -6.61
CA SER A 252 -11.10 1.54 -7.34
C SER A 252 -10.42 2.74 -6.68
N GLY A 253 -9.75 2.53 -5.54
CA GLY A 253 -9.08 3.60 -4.79
C GLY A 253 -7.66 3.91 -5.28
N SER A 254 -6.83 4.39 -4.36
CA SER A 254 -5.41 4.61 -4.61
C SER A 254 -4.67 3.33 -4.96
N LEU A 255 -3.44 3.43 -5.47
CA LEU A 255 -2.63 2.28 -5.84
C LEU A 255 -2.48 1.29 -4.67
N ASP A 256 -3.06 0.10 -4.82
CA ASP A 256 -2.98 -0.95 -3.81
C ASP A 256 -1.59 -1.62 -3.83
N LYS A 257 -1.00 -1.82 -2.65
CA LYS A 257 0.29 -2.48 -2.52
C LYS A 257 0.31 -3.90 -3.09
N THR A 258 -0.80 -4.62 -2.97
CA THR A 258 -0.91 -6.00 -3.46
C THR A 258 -0.74 -6.10 -4.97
N LEU A 259 -1.15 -5.07 -5.72
CA LEU A 259 -0.92 -4.99 -7.17
C LEU A 259 0.58 -4.96 -7.51
N ILE A 260 1.35 -4.19 -6.75
CA ILE A 260 2.80 -4.08 -6.96
C ILE A 260 3.53 -5.31 -6.44
N GLU A 261 3.13 -5.85 -5.28
CA GLU A 261 3.68 -7.07 -4.71
C GLU A 261 3.57 -8.25 -5.68
N THR A 262 2.40 -8.41 -6.32
CA THR A 262 2.18 -9.45 -7.33
C THR A 262 2.90 -9.18 -8.64
N THR A 263 3.04 -7.93 -9.04
CA THR A 263 3.85 -7.57 -10.22
C THR A 263 5.33 -7.91 -9.99
N PHE A 264 5.89 -7.71 -8.79
CA PHE A 264 7.26 -8.16 -8.46
C PHE A 264 7.43 -9.67 -8.59
N MET A 265 6.41 -10.43 -8.22
CA MET A 265 6.44 -11.90 -8.34
C MET A 265 6.32 -12.38 -9.80
N GLY A 266 6.12 -11.49 -10.78
CA GLY A 266 5.95 -11.86 -12.19
C GLY A 266 4.55 -12.39 -12.51
N MET A 267 3.56 -12.19 -11.65
CA MET A 267 2.20 -12.66 -11.88
C MET A 267 1.44 -11.67 -12.77
N PRO A 268 0.71 -12.13 -13.79
CA PRO A 268 -0.26 -11.30 -14.50
C PRO A 268 -1.29 -10.68 -13.54
N VAL A 269 -1.43 -9.37 -13.58
CA VAL A 269 -2.36 -8.61 -12.72
C VAL A 269 -3.53 -8.10 -13.56
N ILE A 270 -4.74 -8.53 -13.23
CA ILE A 270 -5.97 -7.98 -13.81
C ILE A 270 -6.62 -7.05 -12.79
N THR A 271 -6.88 -5.83 -13.21
CA THR A 271 -7.43 -4.79 -12.34
C THR A 271 -8.03 -3.65 -13.16
N TRP A 272 -9.01 -2.98 -12.61
CA TRP A 272 -9.46 -1.68 -13.11
C TRP A 272 -8.92 -0.49 -12.29
N ASN A 273 -7.95 -0.74 -11.41
CA ASN A 273 -7.32 0.33 -10.64
C ASN A 273 -6.67 1.36 -11.57
N GLY A 274 -7.24 2.56 -11.64
CA GLY A 274 -6.80 3.58 -12.57
C GLY A 274 -5.34 4.01 -12.39
N GLU A 275 -4.82 4.01 -11.15
CA GLU A 275 -3.43 4.36 -10.88
C GLU A 275 -2.45 3.25 -11.30
N TYR A 276 -2.84 1.99 -11.14
CA TYR A 276 -2.06 0.87 -11.67
C TYR A 276 -2.05 0.89 -13.20
N CYS A 277 -3.22 0.97 -13.82
CA CYS A 277 -3.34 0.97 -15.26
C CYS A 277 -2.68 2.17 -15.93
N SER A 278 -2.63 3.33 -15.27
CA SER A 278 -1.91 4.50 -15.79
C SER A 278 -0.39 4.31 -15.82
N GLN A 279 0.17 3.47 -14.94
CA GLN A 279 1.61 3.20 -14.87
C GLN A 279 2.03 1.99 -15.70
N PHE A 280 1.24 0.93 -15.69
CA PHE A 280 1.57 -0.36 -16.29
C PHE A 280 0.82 -0.64 -17.59
N GLY A 281 -0.22 0.12 -17.91
CA GLY A 281 -1.15 -0.14 -19.01
C GLY A 281 -2.18 -1.23 -18.67
N THR A 282 -3.20 -1.33 -19.47
CA THR A 282 -4.13 -2.47 -19.51
C THR A 282 -3.54 -3.57 -20.41
N TRP A 283 -3.98 -4.82 -20.28
CA TRP A 283 -3.51 -5.90 -21.14
C TRP A 283 -4.04 -5.74 -22.55
N SER A 284 -5.32 -5.47 -22.71
CA SER A 284 -6.01 -5.32 -23.99
C SER A 284 -5.80 -3.97 -24.68
N ASN A 285 -4.98 -3.08 -24.12
CA ASN A 285 -4.82 -1.68 -24.55
C ASN A 285 -6.14 -0.89 -24.60
N SER A 286 -7.16 -1.34 -23.87
CA SER A 286 -8.44 -0.66 -23.74
C SER A 286 -8.41 0.43 -22.67
N SER A 287 -9.30 1.41 -22.80
CA SER A 287 -9.54 2.38 -21.74
C SER A 287 -10.09 1.69 -20.48
N VAL A 288 -9.58 2.08 -19.32
CA VAL A 288 -10.02 1.51 -18.02
C VAL A 288 -11.49 1.82 -17.79
N SER A 289 -12.25 0.81 -17.40
CA SER A 289 -13.64 0.92 -16.99
C SER A 289 -13.92 0.00 -15.80
N GLU A 290 -14.69 0.48 -14.83
CA GLU A 290 -15.13 -0.32 -13.67
C GLU A 290 -16.36 -1.18 -14.04
N THR A 291 -16.21 -2.02 -15.08
CA THR A 291 -17.27 -2.90 -15.59
C THR A 291 -16.78 -4.34 -15.69
N LEU A 292 -17.73 -5.27 -15.57
CA LEU A 292 -17.46 -6.69 -15.73
C LEU A 292 -16.90 -7.00 -17.13
N ASP A 293 -17.46 -6.38 -18.17
CA ASP A 293 -17.03 -6.57 -19.56
C ASP A 293 -15.58 -6.17 -19.78
N PHE A 294 -15.12 -5.09 -19.13
CA PHE A 294 -13.71 -4.70 -19.19
C PHE A 294 -12.80 -5.80 -18.61
N ILE A 295 -13.17 -6.34 -17.43
CA ILE A 295 -12.37 -7.40 -16.79
C ILE A 295 -12.39 -8.68 -17.62
N ILE A 296 -13.52 -9.09 -18.17
CA ILE A 296 -13.62 -10.27 -19.06
C ILE A 296 -12.69 -10.08 -20.26
N LYS A 297 -12.71 -8.92 -20.90
CA LYS A 297 -11.84 -8.60 -22.03
C LYS A 297 -10.36 -8.69 -21.67
N GLU A 298 -9.96 -8.27 -20.46
CA GLU A 298 -8.58 -8.42 -19.99
C GLU A 298 -8.20 -9.91 -19.84
N PHE A 299 -9.09 -10.75 -19.31
CA PHE A 299 -8.89 -12.21 -19.22
C PHE A 299 -8.76 -12.84 -20.59
N GLU A 300 -9.66 -12.54 -21.52
CA GLU A 300 -9.65 -13.07 -22.90
C GLU A 300 -8.35 -12.68 -23.61
N PHE A 301 -7.94 -11.41 -23.47
CA PHE A 301 -6.72 -10.93 -24.11
C PHE A 301 -5.47 -11.65 -23.59
N ILE A 302 -5.31 -11.78 -22.26
CA ILE A 302 -4.16 -12.47 -21.67
C ILE A 302 -4.10 -13.93 -22.17
N ASN A 303 -5.24 -14.62 -22.21
CA ASN A 303 -5.32 -16.01 -22.66
C ASN A 303 -5.10 -16.17 -24.18
N SER A 304 -5.24 -15.09 -24.96
CA SER A 304 -4.93 -15.10 -26.39
C SER A 304 -3.43 -14.96 -26.69
N LEU A 305 -2.63 -14.49 -25.72
CA LEU A 305 -1.20 -14.28 -25.90
C LEU A 305 -0.42 -15.61 -25.96
N LYS A 306 0.58 -15.65 -26.84
CA LYS A 306 1.58 -16.72 -26.77
C LYS A 306 2.44 -16.55 -25.52
N THR A 307 2.94 -17.65 -24.97
CA THR A 307 3.79 -17.63 -23.78
C THR A 307 4.96 -16.64 -23.87
N THR A 308 5.58 -16.51 -25.06
CA THR A 308 6.67 -15.56 -25.29
C THR A 308 6.23 -14.10 -25.20
N GLU A 309 5.04 -13.77 -25.71
CA GLU A 309 4.47 -12.42 -25.66
C GLU A 309 4.04 -12.08 -24.24
N LEU A 310 3.39 -13.01 -23.57
CA LEU A 310 3.00 -12.88 -22.17
C LEU A 310 4.23 -12.60 -21.28
N ASN A 311 5.28 -13.43 -21.39
CA ASN A 311 6.51 -13.23 -20.60
C ASN A 311 7.22 -11.92 -20.92
N LYS A 312 7.21 -11.45 -22.16
CA LYS A 312 7.75 -10.15 -22.54
C LYS A 312 7.00 -9.01 -21.84
N GLU A 313 5.68 -9.06 -21.82
CA GLU A 313 4.87 -8.03 -21.17
C GLU A 313 4.98 -8.09 -19.63
N ILE A 314 5.06 -9.29 -19.03
CA ILE A 314 5.33 -9.48 -17.60
C ILE A 314 6.68 -8.84 -17.23
N ASN A 315 7.75 -9.13 -17.98
CA ASN A 315 9.08 -8.56 -17.71
C ASN A 315 9.10 -7.03 -17.81
N LYS A 316 8.42 -6.46 -18.81
CA LYS A 316 8.26 -5.01 -18.94
C LYS A 316 7.57 -4.39 -17.72
N ARG A 317 6.51 -5.02 -17.21
CA ARG A 317 5.81 -4.58 -15.99
C ARG A 317 6.69 -4.73 -14.75
N LEU A 318 7.43 -5.82 -14.63
CA LEU A 318 8.41 -6.03 -13.57
C LEU A 318 9.48 -4.93 -13.55
N ASP A 319 10.07 -4.59 -14.69
CA ASP A 319 11.07 -3.52 -14.81
C ASP A 319 10.50 -2.16 -14.39
N LEU A 320 9.24 -1.88 -14.75
CA LEU A 320 8.55 -0.67 -14.31
C LEU A 320 8.31 -0.67 -12.80
N ALA A 321 7.91 -1.81 -12.22
CA ALA A 321 7.71 -1.95 -10.79
C ALA A 321 9.02 -1.75 -10.02
N ILE A 322 10.12 -2.35 -10.46
CA ILE A 322 11.45 -2.19 -9.85
C ILE A 322 11.88 -0.72 -9.86
N ARG A 323 11.79 -0.06 -10.99
CA ARG A 323 12.18 1.36 -11.13
C ARG A 323 11.35 2.29 -10.26
N ASN A 324 10.04 2.07 -10.21
CA ASN A 324 9.12 3.01 -9.58
C ASN A 324 8.81 2.69 -8.12
N HIS A 325 8.82 1.40 -7.73
CA HIS A 325 8.26 0.95 -6.46
C HIS A 325 9.22 0.13 -5.59
N SER A 326 10.49 -0.07 -6.01
CA SER A 326 11.46 -0.72 -5.14
C SER A 326 11.65 0.07 -3.84
N PHE A 327 11.84 -0.65 -2.73
CA PHE A 327 12.05 -0.06 -1.41
C PHE A 327 13.29 0.83 -1.38
N GLU A 328 14.40 0.37 -1.96
CA GLU A 328 15.62 1.16 -2.08
C GLU A 328 15.41 2.47 -2.87
N GLY A 329 14.76 2.38 -4.04
CA GLY A 329 14.44 3.58 -4.84
C GLY A 329 13.51 4.55 -4.11
N TRP A 330 12.57 4.01 -3.32
CA TRP A 330 11.68 4.82 -2.49
C TRP A 330 12.44 5.50 -1.35
N ILE A 331 13.35 4.79 -0.64
CA ILE A 331 14.21 5.37 0.41
C ILE A 331 15.05 6.50 -0.17
N ASN A 332 15.69 6.30 -1.34
CA ASN A 332 16.52 7.33 -1.97
C ASN A 332 15.71 8.60 -2.30
N ARG A 333 14.48 8.44 -2.83
CA ARG A 333 13.58 9.58 -3.07
C ARG A 333 13.17 10.28 -1.76
N LEU A 334 12.86 9.51 -0.71
CA LEU A 334 12.52 10.06 0.60
C LEU A 334 13.69 10.81 1.21
N VAL A 335 14.90 10.24 1.18
CA VAL A 335 16.14 10.88 1.66
C VAL A 335 16.40 12.19 0.91
N GLY A 336 16.20 12.21 -0.42
CA GLY A 336 16.29 13.42 -1.21
C GLY A 336 15.37 14.52 -0.68
N VAL A 337 14.11 14.19 -0.37
CA VAL A 337 13.16 15.16 0.23
C VAL A 337 13.59 15.57 1.64
N LEU A 338 14.09 14.63 2.45
CA LEU A 338 14.54 14.93 3.82
C LEU A 338 15.79 15.81 3.88
N LYS A 339 16.69 15.70 2.91
CA LYS A 339 17.93 16.50 2.81
C LYS A 339 17.79 17.77 1.98
N GLU A 340 16.67 17.98 1.27
CA GLU A 340 16.44 19.17 0.45
C GLU A 340 16.61 20.43 1.31
N GLY A 341 17.62 21.28 0.99
CA GLY A 341 17.92 22.50 1.74
C GLY A 341 19.04 22.39 2.79
N GLU A 342 19.71 21.24 2.93
CA GLU A 342 20.97 21.13 3.72
C GLU A 342 22.20 21.69 2.96
N THR A 343 22.04 22.00 1.67
CA THR A 343 23.15 22.45 0.77
C THR A 343 23.13 23.96 0.51
N SER A 344 22.73 24.78 1.49
CA SER A 344 22.82 26.25 1.35
C SER A 344 23.51 26.89 2.55
#